data_1ba04141c798aad3b20753dd0f8ca0a0
#
_entry.id   1ba04141c798aad3b20753dd0f8ca0a0
#
_cell.length_a   1.000
_cell.length_b   1.000
_cell.length_c   1.000
_cell.angle_alpha   90.00
_cell.angle_beta   90.00
_cell.angle_gamma   90.00
#
_symmetry.space_group_name_H-M   'P 1'
#
loop_
_entity.id
_entity.type
_entity.pdbx_description
1 polymer ?
#
loop_
_entity_poly.entity_id
_entity_poly.type
_entity_poly.pdbx_seq_one_letter_code
_entity_poly.pdbx_strand_id
1 'polypeptide(L)'
;MRDYASEEIQDISANFRNVARRLSRTDYSQCDTNLKRFMNVIDNQELIKDFIDSHNMCKYDIKKIIEERDWISPFEISPVMQEEISLEYQMLKYSIENFDGDFTRLYGTHFYTSSKSTTNDEMRKFIEHIIDPLIDYISEYLRICYDKKVRGEEKNRPDISNGITANYSTVVVANSIEGAITNNIAINEDVKNDAMDLINSIKEVVSADSSDAEGDILEVLKQIELDIKANNKPKKGFLVALKSICGGSAKVITLINSLMKLLGFA
;
A
#
# COMPACT_ATOMS: atom_id res chain seq x y z
N MET A 1 23.21 12.50 -3.67
CA MET A 1 22.07 11.86 -4.33
C MET A 1 21.86 12.52 -5.70
N ARG A 2 21.86 11.74 -6.77
CA ARG A 2 21.71 12.24 -8.15
C ARG A 2 20.30 12.81 -8.35
N ASP A 3 20.19 13.94 -9.04
CA ASP A 3 18.91 14.48 -9.46
C ASP A 3 18.52 13.84 -10.80
N TYR A 4 17.37 13.16 -10.86
CA TYR A 4 16.87 12.44 -12.03
C TYR A 4 15.86 13.29 -12.78
N ALA A 5 15.94 13.31 -14.11
CA ALA A 5 14.87 13.87 -14.94
C ALA A 5 13.62 12.96 -14.90
N SER A 6 12.44 13.53 -15.17
CA SER A 6 11.18 12.76 -15.19
C SER A 6 11.22 11.59 -16.18
N GLU A 7 11.84 11.80 -17.35
CA GLU A 7 12.03 10.76 -18.37
C GLU A 7 12.94 9.63 -17.89
N GLU A 8 14.04 9.95 -17.18
CA GLU A 8 14.92 8.93 -16.59
C GLU A 8 14.20 8.07 -15.56
N ILE A 9 13.36 8.68 -14.70
CA ILE A 9 12.55 7.92 -13.71
C ILE A 9 11.54 7.02 -14.42
N GLN A 10 10.95 7.50 -15.52
CA GLN A 10 10.01 6.72 -16.33
C GLN A 10 10.70 5.51 -16.97
N ASP A 11 11.90 5.69 -17.50
CA ASP A 11 12.70 4.60 -18.11
C ASP A 11 13.12 3.57 -17.04
N ILE A 12 13.58 4.02 -15.87
CA ILE A 12 13.89 3.14 -14.72
C ILE A 12 12.65 2.35 -14.32
N SER A 13 11.50 3.01 -14.19
CA SER A 13 10.24 2.37 -13.84
C SER A 13 9.78 1.37 -14.89
N ALA A 14 9.94 1.67 -16.17
CA ALA A 14 9.60 0.77 -17.27
C ALA A 14 10.50 -0.47 -17.28
N ASN A 15 11.82 -0.29 -17.09
CA ASN A 15 12.77 -1.40 -16.98
C ASN A 15 12.47 -2.29 -15.78
N PHE A 16 12.27 -1.69 -14.60
CA PHE A 16 11.90 -2.42 -13.39
C PHE A 16 10.63 -3.25 -13.59
N ARG A 17 9.54 -2.65 -14.09
CA ARG A 17 8.29 -3.37 -14.38
C ARG A 17 8.47 -4.54 -15.35
N ASN A 18 9.39 -4.42 -16.31
CA ASN A 18 9.67 -5.52 -17.25
C ASN A 18 10.31 -6.71 -16.57
N VAL A 19 11.31 -6.50 -15.70
CA VAL A 19 11.98 -7.61 -14.99
C VAL A 19 11.08 -8.17 -13.89
N ALA A 20 10.35 -7.32 -13.17
CA ALA A 20 9.36 -7.71 -12.16
C ALA A 20 8.29 -8.62 -12.76
N ARG A 21 7.66 -8.21 -13.87
CA ARG A 21 6.65 -9.02 -14.56
C ARG A 21 7.18 -10.38 -15.03
N ARG A 22 8.46 -10.45 -15.45
CA ARG A 22 9.08 -11.74 -15.81
C ARG A 22 9.26 -12.64 -14.61
N LEU A 23 9.63 -12.07 -13.45
CA LEU A 23 9.79 -12.82 -12.22
C LEU A 23 8.44 -13.31 -11.67
N SER A 24 7.43 -12.43 -11.59
CA SER A 24 6.07 -12.79 -11.12
C SER A 24 5.39 -13.86 -12.00
N ARG A 25 5.82 -14.01 -13.27
CA ARG A 25 5.26 -14.98 -14.20
C ARG A 25 6.21 -16.13 -14.52
N THR A 26 7.29 -16.26 -13.75
CA THR A 26 8.29 -17.29 -14.02
C THR A 26 7.74 -18.68 -13.75
N ASP A 27 8.29 -19.66 -14.45
CA ASP A 27 8.17 -21.07 -14.13
C ASP A 27 9.46 -21.58 -13.46
N TYR A 28 9.41 -22.81 -12.94
CA TYR A 28 10.53 -23.41 -12.25
C TYR A 28 11.82 -23.45 -13.10
N SER A 29 11.69 -23.66 -14.42
CA SER A 29 12.84 -23.80 -15.33
C SER A 29 13.61 -22.49 -15.56
N GLN A 30 13.03 -21.34 -15.20
CA GLN A 30 13.60 -20.00 -15.44
C GLN A 30 13.68 -19.15 -14.16
N CYS A 31 13.33 -19.69 -13.02
CA CYS A 31 13.22 -18.95 -11.77
C CYS A 31 14.55 -18.31 -11.35
N ASP A 32 15.65 -19.03 -11.46
CA ASP A 32 17.02 -18.58 -11.16
C ASP A 32 17.45 -17.41 -12.04
N THR A 33 17.25 -17.56 -13.33
CA THR A 33 17.62 -16.54 -14.33
C THR A 33 16.78 -15.26 -14.17
N ASN A 34 15.49 -15.40 -13.92
CA ASN A 34 14.61 -14.25 -13.75
C ASN A 34 14.85 -13.54 -12.40
N LEU A 35 15.15 -14.29 -11.34
CA LEU A 35 15.56 -13.70 -10.07
C LEU A 35 16.88 -12.92 -10.20
N LYS A 36 17.89 -13.50 -10.84
CA LYS A 36 19.18 -12.80 -11.08
C LYS A 36 18.99 -11.50 -11.85
N ARG A 37 18.14 -11.50 -12.88
CA ARG A 37 17.79 -10.26 -13.63
C ARG A 37 17.12 -9.22 -12.76
N PHE A 38 16.17 -9.64 -11.94
CA PHE A 38 15.44 -8.78 -11.04
C PHE A 38 16.38 -8.15 -10.00
N MET A 39 17.17 -8.96 -9.32
CA MET A 39 18.14 -8.47 -8.32
C MET A 39 19.22 -7.59 -8.95
N ASN A 40 19.66 -7.91 -10.18
CA ASN A 40 20.60 -7.04 -10.90
C ASN A 40 20.04 -5.64 -11.16
N VAL A 41 18.75 -5.51 -11.44
CA VAL A 41 18.13 -4.19 -11.60
C VAL A 41 18.03 -3.46 -10.25
N ILE A 42 17.66 -4.15 -9.18
CA ILE A 42 17.59 -3.59 -7.83
C ILE A 42 18.98 -3.08 -7.39
N ASP A 43 20.00 -3.89 -7.54
CA ASP A 43 21.34 -3.60 -7.01
C ASP A 43 22.09 -2.55 -7.85
N ASN A 44 21.79 -2.39 -9.14
CA ASN A 44 22.51 -1.50 -10.05
C ASN A 44 21.77 -0.23 -10.45
N GLN A 45 20.47 -0.13 -10.18
CA GLN A 45 19.73 1.12 -10.37
C GLN A 45 19.80 1.94 -9.08
N GLU A 46 20.63 3.00 -9.10
CA GLU A 46 20.90 3.84 -7.92
C GLU A 46 19.60 4.30 -7.22
N LEU A 47 18.58 4.72 -7.97
CA LEU A 47 17.32 5.17 -7.40
C LEU A 47 16.58 4.07 -6.63
N ILE A 48 16.58 2.84 -7.16
CA ILE A 48 15.94 1.68 -6.50
C ILE A 48 16.82 1.21 -5.34
N LYS A 49 18.13 1.18 -5.54
CA LYS A 49 19.07 0.79 -4.50
C LYS A 49 18.99 1.71 -3.28
N ASP A 50 18.93 3.02 -3.48
CA ASP A 50 18.76 4.00 -2.40
C ASP A 50 17.46 3.72 -1.60
N PHE A 51 16.38 3.34 -2.29
CA PHE A 51 15.14 2.94 -1.63
C PHE A 51 15.35 1.69 -0.77
N ILE A 52 15.92 0.65 -1.33
CA ILE A 52 16.19 -0.60 -0.58
C ILE A 52 17.12 -0.33 0.60
N ASP A 53 18.24 0.37 0.39
CA ASP A 53 19.23 0.65 1.44
C ASP A 53 18.62 1.47 2.60
N SER A 54 17.64 2.34 2.31
CA SER A 54 16.94 3.12 3.33
C SER A 54 15.92 2.32 4.14
N HIS A 55 15.45 1.17 3.63
CA HIS A 55 14.46 0.31 4.27
C HIS A 55 15.03 -1.01 4.78
N ASN A 56 16.16 -1.46 4.26
CA ASN A 56 16.84 -2.68 4.71
C ASN A 56 17.61 -2.44 6.02
N MET A 57 16.87 -2.03 7.06
CA MET A 57 17.44 -1.63 8.35
C MET A 57 17.54 -2.79 9.34
N CYS A 58 16.75 -3.84 9.16
CA CYS A 58 16.74 -5.02 10.01
C CYS A 58 17.66 -6.08 9.43
N LYS A 59 18.41 -6.79 10.31
CA LYS A 59 19.26 -7.91 9.89
C LYS A 59 18.60 -9.22 10.29
N TYR A 60 18.41 -10.09 9.31
CA TYR A 60 17.83 -11.41 9.49
C TYR A 60 18.88 -12.51 9.27
N ASP A 61 18.86 -13.51 10.12
CA ASP A 61 19.57 -14.78 9.86
C ASP A 61 18.69 -15.67 8.99
N ILE A 62 18.75 -15.45 7.67
CA ILE A 62 17.91 -16.14 6.69
C ILE A 62 18.13 -17.67 6.77
N LYS A 63 19.36 -18.11 7.01
CA LYS A 63 19.66 -19.54 7.18
C LYS A 63 18.86 -20.11 8.35
N LYS A 64 18.92 -19.46 9.49
CA LYS A 64 18.20 -19.86 10.69
C LYS A 64 16.68 -19.87 10.49
N ILE A 65 16.14 -18.84 9.83
CA ILE A 65 14.71 -18.75 9.50
C ILE A 65 14.28 -19.96 8.64
N ILE A 66 15.09 -20.36 7.66
CA ILE A 66 14.79 -21.52 6.80
C ILE A 66 14.87 -22.83 7.60
N GLU A 67 15.91 -22.99 8.44
CA GLU A 67 16.17 -24.23 9.19
C GLU A 67 15.19 -24.45 10.36
N GLU A 68 14.77 -23.38 11.05
CA GLU A 68 13.88 -23.47 12.21
C GLU A 68 12.39 -23.39 11.84
N ARG A 69 12.06 -22.97 10.61
CA ARG A 69 10.69 -22.86 10.15
C ARG A 69 10.03 -24.23 10.05
N ASP A 70 8.80 -24.32 10.56
CA ASP A 70 7.93 -25.45 10.21
C ASP A 70 7.65 -25.40 8.69
N TRP A 71 8.06 -26.44 7.99
CA TRP A 71 7.99 -26.55 6.54
C TRP A 71 6.57 -26.54 5.95
N ILE A 72 5.53 -26.66 6.78
CA ILE A 72 4.12 -26.53 6.42
C ILE A 72 3.63 -25.08 6.53
N SER A 73 4.25 -24.29 7.40
CA SER A 73 3.81 -22.91 7.68
C SER A 73 4.41 -21.90 6.70
N PRO A 74 3.67 -20.84 6.33
CA PRO A 74 4.23 -19.74 5.56
C PRO A 74 5.33 -19.03 6.34
N PHE A 75 6.13 -18.20 5.66
CA PHE A 75 7.03 -17.29 6.33
C PHE A 75 6.22 -16.25 7.13
N GLU A 76 6.65 -16.00 8.35
CA GLU A 76 6.09 -14.92 9.16
C GLU A 76 6.61 -13.59 8.63
N ILE A 77 5.69 -12.74 8.17
CA ILE A 77 5.98 -11.42 7.64
C ILE A 77 5.50 -10.38 8.65
N SER A 78 6.39 -9.44 8.97
CA SER A 78 6.04 -8.33 9.85
C SER A 78 5.04 -7.38 9.17
N PRO A 79 4.08 -6.82 9.90
CA PRO A 79 3.23 -5.75 9.38
C PRO A 79 3.97 -4.40 9.26
N VAL A 80 5.25 -4.35 9.66
CA VAL A 80 6.09 -3.15 9.56
C VAL A 80 6.86 -3.20 8.25
N MET A 81 6.58 -2.28 7.34
CA MET A 81 7.12 -2.22 6.00
C MET A 81 8.65 -2.37 5.92
N GLN A 82 9.39 -1.71 6.81
CA GLN A 82 10.86 -1.76 6.82
C GLN A 82 11.37 -3.16 7.17
N GLU A 83 10.70 -3.85 8.08
CA GLU A 83 11.01 -5.23 8.45
C GLU A 83 10.66 -6.19 7.32
N GLU A 84 9.52 -6.00 6.67
CA GLU A 84 9.06 -6.77 5.52
C GLU A 84 10.05 -6.63 4.35
N ILE A 85 10.34 -5.40 3.89
CA ILE A 85 11.32 -5.16 2.82
C ILE A 85 12.70 -5.73 3.16
N SER A 86 13.15 -5.58 4.42
CA SER A 86 14.43 -6.13 4.87
C SER A 86 14.45 -7.66 4.73
N LEU A 87 13.39 -8.34 5.18
CA LEU A 87 13.29 -9.79 5.11
C LEU A 87 13.26 -10.27 3.66
N GLU A 88 12.36 -9.72 2.85
CA GLU A 88 12.16 -10.10 1.45
C GLU A 88 13.44 -9.92 0.62
N TYR A 89 14.04 -8.73 0.68
CA TYR A 89 15.27 -8.45 -0.04
C TYR A 89 16.41 -9.38 0.39
N GLN A 90 16.59 -9.61 1.70
CA GLN A 90 17.65 -10.49 2.21
C GLN A 90 17.39 -11.96 1.84
N MET A 91 16.16 -12.43 1.81
CA MET A 91 15.81 -13.78 1.34
C MET A 91 16.18 -13.98 -0.13
N LEU A 92 15.82 -13.02 -1.00
CA LEU A 92 16.16 -13.11 -2.42
C LEU A 92 17.67 -13.06 -2.65
N LYS A 93 18.38 -12.19 -1.91
CA LYS A 93 19.84 -12.10 -1.97
C LYS A 93 20.50 -13.40 -1.48
N TYR A 94 20.02 -13.95 -0.38
CA TYR A 94 20.50 -15.23 0.13
C TYR A 94 20.31 -16.37 -0.89
N SER A 95 19.19 -16.36 -1.62
CA SER A 95 18.95 -17.33 -2.69
C SER A 95 19.98 -17.21 -3.83
N ILE A 96 20.34 -15.99 -4.23
CA ILE A 96 21.40 -15.77 -5.24
C ILE A 96 22.73 -16.32 -4.75
N GLU A 97 23.10 -16.00 -3.50
CA GLU A 97 24.41 -16.28 -2.94
C GLU A 97 24.61 -17.77 -2.60
N ASN A 98 23.55 -18.47 -2.16
CA ASN A 98 23.65 -19.82 -1.63
C ASN A 98 23.02 -20.89 -2.52
N PHE A 99 22.11 -20.52 -3.43
CA PHE A 99 21.33 -21.45 -4.25
C PHE A 99 21.37 -21.10 -5.74
N ASP A 100 22.32 -20.28 -6.15
CA ASP A 100 22.48 -19.81 -7.53
C ASP A 100 21.21 -19.17 -8.13
N GLY A 101 20.38 -18.59 -7.27
CA GLY A 101 19.11 -17.95 -7.64
C GLY A 101 17.89 -18.87 -7.68
N ASP A 102 18.06 -20.15 -7.34
CA ASP A 102 16.94 -21.05 -7.15
C ASP A 102 16.24 -20.77 -5.81
N PHE A 103 15.35 -19.81 -5.82
CA PHE A 103 14.61 -19.42 -4.62
C PHE A 103 13.59 -20.47 -4.15
N THR A 104 13.33 -21.52 -4.95
CA THR A 104 12.48 -22.63 -4.51
C THR A 104 13.10 -23.37 -3.32
N ARG A 105 14.42 -23.29 -3.17
CA ARG A 105 15.14 -23.88 -2.06
C ARG A 105 14.95 -23.14 -0.73
N LEU A 106 14.42 -21.91 -0.76
CA LEU A 106 14.06 -21.17 0.45
C LEU A 106 12.89 -21.82 1.19
N TYR A 107 11.92 -22.36 0.47
CA TYR A 107 10.71 -22.95 1.04
C TYR A 107 10.66 -24.48 0.96
N GLY A 108 11.62 -25.12 0.28
CA GLY A 108 11.62 -26.57 0.10
C GLY A 108 10.50 -27.07 -0.80
N THR A 109 10.35 -28.40 -0.90
CA THR A 109 9.37 -29.02 -1.79
C THR A 109 7.92 -28.97 -1.29
N HIS A 110 7.63 -28.28 -0.17
CA HIS A 110 6.33 -28.42 0.52
C HIS A 110 5.79 -27.11 1.09
N PHE A 111 5.87 -26.03 0.33
CA PHE A 111 5.44 -24.70 0.82
C PHE A 111 3.93 -24.54 1.06
N TYR A 112 3.08 -25.43 0.81
CA TYR A 112 1.62 -25.49 1.04
C TYR A 112 1.08 -26.79 0.42
N THR A 113 1.54 -27.94 0.86
CA THR A 113 1.07 -29.18 0.26
C THR A 113 -0.40 -29.47 0.54
N SER A 114 -1.20 -29.30 -0.48
CA SER A 114 -2.20 -30.34 -0.73
C SER A 114 -1.51 -31.42 -1.59
N SER A 115 -1.83 -32.67 -1.41
CA SER A 115 -1.29 -33.83 -2.17
C SER A 115 -1.49 -33.75 -3.71
N LYS A 116 -1.90 -32.59 -4.24
CA LYS A 116 -2.18 -32.30 -5.66
C LYS A 116 -1.48 -31.04 -6.16
N SER A 117 -0.68 -30.34 -5.32
CA SER A 117 0.02 -29.11 -5.71
C SER A 117 1.24 -29.44 -6.57
N THR A 118 1.46 -28.67 -7.64
CA THR A 118 2.67 -28.76 -8.46
C THR A 118 3.76 -27.84 -7.93
N THR A 119 5.03 -28.06 -8.29
CA THR A 119 6.15 -27.17 -7.96
C THR A 119 5.88 -25.72 -8.42
N ASN A 120 5.23 -25.56 -9.56
CA ASN A 120 4.87 -24.23 -10.07
C ASN A 120 3.76 -23.57 -9.23
N ASP A 121 2.81 -24.32 -8.69
CA ASP A 121 1.77 -23.76 -7.81
C ASP A 121 2.38 -23.27 -6.49
N GLU A 122 3.32 -24.03 -5.95
CA GLU A 122 4.04 -23.65 -4.73
C GLU A 122 4.93 -22.44 -4.94
N MET A 123 5.65 -22.41 -6.06
CA MET A 123 6.45 -21.26 -6.46
C MET A 123 5.60 -19.99 -6.61
N ARG A 124 4.40 -20.11 -7.20
CA ARG A 124 3.48 -18.98 -7.35
C ARG A 124 3.07 -18.41 -6.01
N LYS A 125 2.75 -19.25 -5.03
CA LYS A 125 2.43 -18.79 -3.66
C LYS A 125 3.59 -18.08 -2.99
N PHE A 126 4.83 -18.56 -3.20
CA PHE A 126 6.02 -17.86 -2.70
C PHE A 126 6.17 -16.49 -3.37
N ILE A 127 5.97 -16.41 -4.67
CA ILE A 127 6.02 -15.15 -5.42
C ILE A 127 4.97 -14.17 -4.86
N GLU A 128 3.72 -14.61 -4.75
CA GLU A 128 2.60 -13.79 -4.24
C GLU A 128 2.83 -13.33 -2.79
N HIS A 129 3.51 -14.12 -1.97
CA HIS A 129 3.69 -13.82 -0.55
C HIS A 129 4.97 -13.05 -0.23
N ILE A 130 6.04 -13.22 -1.01
CA ILE A 130 7.39 -12.66 -0.72
C ILE A 130 7.87 -11.71 -1.81
N ILE A 131 7.60 -12.00 -3.08
CA ILE A 131 8.20 -11.23 -4.17
C ILE A 131 7.29 -10.08 -4.61
N ASP A 132 6.00 -10.33 -4.77
CA ASP A 132 5.06 -9.33 -5.24
C ASP A 132 4.93 -8.13 -4.30
N PRO A 133 4.94 -8.27 -2.94
CA PRO A 133 4.96 -7.11 -2.05
C PRO A 133 6.19 -6.22 -2.24
N LEU A 134 7.38 -6.79 -2.39
CA LEU A 134 8.60 -6.02 -2.68
C LEU A 134 8.51 -5.29 -4.02
N ILE A 135 7.92 -5.93 -5.04
CA ILE A 135 7.67 -5.31 -6.35
C ILE A 135 6.73 -4.12 -6.21
N ASP A 136 5.68 -4.27 -5.42
CA ASP A 136 4.69 -3.22 -5.21
C ASP A 136 5.30 -2.02 -4.47
N TYR A 137 6.09 -2.23 -3.44
CA TYR A 137 6.80 -1.16 -2.72
C TYR A 137 7.74 -0.38 -3.64
N ILE A 138 8.56 -1.06 -4.43
CA ILE A 138 9.49 -0.40 -5.36
C ILE A 138 8.72 0.33 -6.47
N SER A 139 7.67 -0.28 -7.01
CA SER A 139 6.84 0.33 -8.07
C SER A 139 6.20 1.62 -7.60
N GLU A 140 5.65 1.61 -6.38
CA GLU A 140 5.01 2.78 -5.79
C GLU A 140 6.02 3.87 -5.47
N TYR A 141 7.21 3.51 -4.96
CA TYR A 141 8.29 4.47 -4.77
C TYR A 141 8.67 5.19 -6.07
N LEU A 142 8.87 4.44 -7.15
CA LEU A 142 9.19 5.01 -8.46
C LEU A 142 8.08 5.91 -8.98
N ARG A 143 6.81 5.54 -8.77
CA ARG A 143 5.66 6.37 -9.11
C ARG A 143 5.67 7.70 -8.34
N ILE A 144 5.91 7.66 -7.03
CA ILE A 144 5.98 8.85 -6.19
C ILE A 144 7.14 9.77 -6.62
N CYS A 145 8.31 9.20 -6.95
CA CYS A 145 9.45 9.97 -7.45
C CYS A 145 9.11 10.69 -8.75
N TYR A 146 8.45 10.00 -9.69
CA TYR A 146 8.00 10.56 -10.95
C TYR A 146 6.98 11.69 -10.74
N ASP A 147 5.93 11.44 -9.96
CA ASP A 147 4.87 12.41 -9.68
C ASP A 147 5.42 13.70 -9.04
N LYS A 148 6.36 13.58 -8.10
CA LYS A 148 7.03 14.71 -7.47
C LYS A 148 7.83 15.54 -8.47
N LYS A 149 8.55 14.87 -9.35
CA LYS A 149 9.35 15.54 -10.37
C LYS A 149 8.47 16.29 -11.37
N VAL A 150 7.40 15.68 -11.86
CA VAL A 150 6.45 16.29 -12.81
C VAL A 150 5.73 17.50 -12.19
N ARG A 151 5.42 17.46 -10.90
CA ARG A 151 4.77 18.58 -10.20
C ARG A 151 5.72 19.74 -9.88
N GLY A 152 7.00 19.65 -10.24
CA GLY A 152 8.00 20.70 -9.93
C GLY A 152 8.35 20.80 -8.45
N GLU A 153 8.05 19.77 -7.66
CA GLU A 153 8.44 19.68 -6.24
C GLU A 153 9.92 19.30 -6.14
N GLU A 154 10.80 20.25 -6.48
CA GLU A 154 12.24 20.06 -6.69
C GLU A 154 13.04 19.69 -5.45
N LYS A 155 12.48 19.60 -4.26
CA LYS A 155 13.33 19.62 -3.06
C LYS A 155 13.15 18.53 -2.03
N ASN A 156 12.29 17.58 -2.17
CA ASN A 156 12.32 16.46 -1.23
C ASN A 156 12.11 15.14 -1.97
N ARG A 157 13.20 14.36 -2.05
CA ARG A 157 13.01 12.91 -2.12
C ARG A 157 12.04 12.56 -1.02
N PRO A 158 11.06 11.65 -1.26
CA PRO A 158 10.28 11.17 -0.15
C PRO A 158 11.27 10.68 0.90
N ASP A 159 11.33 11.36 2.03
CA ASP A 159 11.97 10.81 3.21
C ASP A 159 11.06 9.67 3.67
N ILE A 160 11.34 8.50 3.08
CA ILE A 160 10.55 7.28 3.30
C ILE A 160 10.96 6.65 4.65
N SER A 161 11.89 7.30 5.38
CA SER A 161 12.26 6.91 6.74
C SER A 161 11.07 6.99 7.72
N ASN A 162 10.00 7.68 7.33
CA ASN A 162 8.82 7.89 8.16
C ASN A 162 7.56 7.19 7.61
N GLY A 163 7.65 5.88 7.43
CA GLY A 163 6.47 5.00 7.32
C GLY A 163 5.59 5.19 6.07
N ILE A 164 5.81 4.38 5.05
CA ILE A 164 4.82 4.13 3.99
C ILE A 164 4.00 2.92 4.44
N THR A 165 2.71 3.11 4.63
CA THR A 165 1.80 1.99 4.84
C THR A 165 1.06 1.74 3.52
N ALA A 166 1.39 0.66 2.84
CA ALA A 166 0.67 0.25 1.64
C ALA A 166 -0.60 -0.51 2.03
N ASN A 167 -1.74 0.08 1.76
CA ASN A 167 -2.98 -0.66 1.60
C ASN A 167 -3.23 -0.80 0.10
N TYR A 168 -3.59 -1.97 -0.37
CA TYR A 168 -3.74 -2.48 -1.75
C TYR A 168 -4.29 -1.53 -2.84
N SER A 169 -4.45 -0.26 -2.58
CA SER A 169 -4.89 0.75 -3.57
C SER A 169 -4.46 2.19 -3.29
N THR A 170 -3.71 2.49 -2.21
CA THR A 170 -3.30 3.90 -1.96
C THR A 170 -2.11 3.98 -1.02
N VAL A 171 -0.99 4.56 -1.47
CA VAL A 171 0.17 4.87 -0.64
C VAL A 171 -0.05 6.20 0.07
N VAL A 172 0.08 6.20 1.38
CA VAL A 172 0.04 7.40 2.20
C VAL A 172 1.41 7.62 2.83
N VAL A 173 2.04 8.75 2.53
CA VAL A 173 3.28 9.19 3.19
C VAL A 173 2.90 10.02 4.41
N ALA A 174 3.14 9.51 5.61
CA ALA A 174 2.92 10.25 6.85
C ALA A 174 4.24 10.76 7.42
N ASN A 175 4.35 12.07 7.58
CA ASN A 175 5.44 12.72 8.33
C ASN A 175 5.02 12.81 9.80
N SER A 176 5.73 12.10 10.66
CA SER A 176 5.60 12.04 12.12
C SER A 176 4.46 11.15 12.68
N ILE A 177 4.86 10.18 13.48
CA ILE A 177 3.97 9.31 14.25
C ILE A 177 3.92 9.81 15.68
N GLU A 178 2.84 10.54 16.01
CA GLU A 178 2.18 10.45 17.28
C GLU A 178 0.67 10.40 17.01
N GLY A 179 0.08 9.21 17.09
CA GLY A 179 -1.37 9.02 17.00
C GLY A 179 -1.87 8.61 15.62
N ALA A 180 -2.86 7.78 15.63
CA ALA A 180 -3.70 7.20 14.59
C ALA A 180 -3.49 7.72 13.15
N ILE A 181 -3.20 6.80 12.21
CA ILE A 181 -3.12 7.05 10.77
C ILE A 181 -4.49 7.55 10.29
N THR A 182 -4.59 8.84 10.01
CA THR A 182 -5.71 9.43 9.28
C THR A 182 -5.29 9.64 7.83
N ASN A 183 -6.04 9.08 6.89
CA ASN A 183 -5.89 9.32 5.46
C ASN A 183 -6.20 10.78 5.15
N ASN A 184 -5.22 11.66 5.24
CA ASN A 184 -5.37 13.06 4.87
C ASN A 184 -5.16 13.23 3.35
N ILE A 185 -6.16 12.84 2.55
CA ILE A 185 -6.30 13.41 1.22
C ILE A 185 -6.84 14.81 1.45
N ALA A 186 -6.03 15.83 1.23
CA ALA A 186 -6.48 17.22 1.32
C ALA A 186 -7.67 17.42 0.39
N ILE A 187 -8.80 17.82 0.96
CA ILE A 187 -10.02 18.13 0.21
C ILE A 187 -9.79 19.47 -0.47
N ASN A 188 -10.04 19.57 -1.77
CA ASN A 188 -10.02 20.84 -2.51
C ASN A 188 -11.07 21.79 -1.90
N GLU A 189 -10.79 23.08 -1.90
CA GLU A 189 -11.65 24.13 -1.28
C GLU A 189 -13.07 24.11 -1.88
N ASP A 190 -13.20 23.84 -3.19
CA ASP A 190 -14.51 23.72 -3.84
C ASP A 190 -15.29 22.52 -3.32
N VAL A 191 -14.63 21.36 -3.22
CA VAL A 191 -15.22 20.11 -2.67
C VAL A 191 -15.58 20.28 -1.19
N LYS A 192 -14.80 21.06 -0.44
CA LYS A 192 -15.07 21.38 0.97
C LYS A 192 -16.35 22.21 1.12
N ASN A 193 -16.51 23.24 0.30
CA ASN A 193 -17.70 24.09 0.32
C ASN A 193 -18.95 23.27 -0.04
N ASP A 194 -18.90 22.50 -1.13
CA ASP A 194 -20.00 21.63 -1.56
C ASP A 194 -20.36 20.59 -0.50
N ALA A 195 -19.36 20.01 0.18
CA ALA A 195 -19.57 19.05 1.25
C ALA A 195 -20.21 19.69 2.49
N MET A 196 -19.81 20.90 2.84
CA MET A 196 -20.41 21.65 3.93
C MET A 196 -21.87 22.00 3.65
N ASP A 197 -22.23 22.37 2.41
CA ASP A 197 -23.60 22.67 2.00
C ASP A 197 -24.48 21.41 2.09
N LEU A 198 -23.96 20.24 1.67
CA LEU A 198 -24.64 18.96 1.81
C LEU A 198 -24.87 18.58 3.29
N ILE A 199 -23.86 18.78 4.16
CA ILE A 199 -23.98 18.53 5.59
C ILE A 199 -25.05 19.43 6.22
N ASN A 200 -25.08 20.71 5.87
CA ASN A 200 -26.10 21.64 6.36
C ASN A 200 -27.51 21.21 5.89
N SER A 201 -27.63 20.80 4.62
CA SER A 201 -28.90 20.29 4.10
C SER A 201 -29.37 19.02 4.81
N ILE A 202 -28.44 18.12 5.19
CA ILE A 202 -28.76 16.92 5.99
C ILE A 202 -29.25 17.34 7.37
N LYS A 203 -28.57 18.27 8.05
CA LYS A 203 -28.95 18.77 9.38
C LYS A 203 -30.36 19.36 9.37
N GLU A 204 -30.70 20.19 8.36
CA GLU A 204 -32.02 20.79 8.23
C GLU A 204 -33.12 19.72 8.08
N VAL A 205 -32.89 18.69 7.26
CA VAL A 205 -33.87 17.63 7.05
C VAL A 205 -34.02 16.77 8.31
N VAL A 206 -32.93 16.47 9.01
CA VAL A 206 -32.95 15.68 10.25
C VAL A 206 -33.66 16.42 11.37
N SER A 207 -33.38 17.70 11.55
CA SER A 207 -34.04 18.53 12.59
C SER A 207 -35.53 18.77 12.30
N ALA A 208 -35.97 18.63 11.05
CA ALA A 208 -37.39 18.72 10.69
C ALA A 208 -38.17 17.42 10.96
N ASP A 209 -37.47 16.29 11.06
CA ASP A 209 -38.10 14.93 11.12
C ASP A 209 -38.30 14.44 12.57
N SER A 210 -37.83 15.19 13.61
CA SER A 210 -38.00 14.94 15.06
C SER A 210 -37.93 13.44 15.44
N SER A 211 -36.89 12.73 14.97
CA SER A 211 -36.74 11.31 15.29
C SER A 211 -35.94 11.09 16.57
N ASP A 212 -36.19 9.99 17.30
CA ASP A 212 -35.42 9.61 18.50
C ASP A 212 -33.90 9.48 18.23
N ALA A 213 -33.49 9.33 16.97
CA ALA A 213 -32.11 9.23 16.53
C ALA A 213 -31.46 10.58 16.13
N GLU A 214 -32.15 11.71 16.28
CA GLU A 214 -31.63 13.03 15.87
C GLU A 214 -30.29 13.36 16.54
N GLY A 215 -30.15 13.06 17.85
CA GLY A 215 -28.92 13.30 18.60
C GLY A 215 -27.71 12.56 18.04
N ASP A 216 -27.88 11.27 17.77
CA ASP A 216 -26.81 10.40 17.24
C ASP A 216 -26.39 10.82 15.83
N ILE A 217 -27.38 11.21 14.99
CA ILE A 217 -27.14 11.70 13.64
C ILE A 217 -26.33 13.01 13.67
N LEU A 218 -26.72 13.94 14.53
CA LEU A 218 -26.04 15.23 14.66
C LEU A 218 -24.61 15.08 15.18
N GLU A 219 -24.36 14.13 16.09
CA GLU A 219 -23.01 13.85 16.60
C GLU A 219 -22.10 13.29 15.51
N VAL A 220 -22.55 12.34 14.70
CA VAL A 220 -21.80 11.79 13.57
C VAL A 220 -21.55 12.87 12.51
N LEU A 221 -22.54 13.71 12.19
CA LEU A 221 -22.38 14.82 11.25
C LEU A 221 -21.36 15.84 11.75
N LYS A 222 -21.34 16.14 13.05
CA LYS A 222 -20.35 17.04 13.67
C LYS A 222 -18.92 16.53 13.50
N GLN A 223 -18.72 15.22 13.66
CA GLN A 223 -17.40 14.61 13.45
C GLN A 223 -16.96 14.70 11.99
N ILE A 224 -17.86 14.41 11.04
CA ILE A 224 -17.60 14.55 9.60
C ILE A 224 -17.27 16.01 9.25
N GLU A 225 -18.00 16.96 9.81
CA GLU A 225 -17.79 18.40 9.62
C GLU A 225 -16.41 18.86 10.15
N LEU A 226 -15.98 18.35 11.31
CA LEU A 226 -14.66 18.64 11.88
C LEU A 226 -13.54 18.13 10.97
N ASP A 227 -13.67 16.91 10.46
CA ASP A 227 -12.69 16.35 9.52
C ASP A 227 -12.59 17.20 8.26
N ILE A 228 -13.72 17.60 7.65
CA ILE A 228 -13.75 18.43 6.44
C ILE A 228 -13.18 19.83 6.70
N LYS A 229 -13.51 20.47 7.82
CA LYS A 229 -12.95 21.78 8.20
C LYS A 229 -11.44 21.74 8.38
N ALA A 230 -10.92 20.61 8.87
CA ALA A 230 -9.49 20.37 9.01
C ALA A 230 -8.81 19.97 7.68
N ASN A 231 -9.50 20.06 6.54
CA ASN A 231 -9.07 19.60 5.22
C ASN A 231 -8.77 18.09 5.16
N ASN A 232 -9.37 17.31 6.06
CA ASN A 232 -9.22 15.86 6.14
C ASN A 232 -10.43 15.19 5.49
N LYS A 233 -10.17 14.10 4.74
CA LYS A 233 -11.25 13.26 4.25
C LYS A 233 -11.85 12.45 5.41
N PRO A 234 -13.15 12.57 5.70
CA PRO A 234 -13.78 11.82 6.79
C PRO A 234 -13.70 10.31 6.53
N LYS A 235 -13.69 9.51 7.60
CA LYS A 235 -13.65 8.06 7.48
C LYS A 235 -14.94 7.54 6.86
N LYS A 236 -14.84 6.63 5.88
CA LYS A 236 -16.00 5.97 5.23
C LYS A 236 -16.97 5.38 6.25
N GLY A 237 -16.45 4.86 7.39
CA GLY A 237 -17.26 4.29 8.47
C GLY A 237 -18.29 5.27 9.05
N PHE A 238 -17.96 6.56 9.18
CA PHE A 238 -18.93 7.58 9.65
C PHE A 238 -20.09 7.77 8.69
N LEU A 239 -19.82 7.79 7.38
CA LEU A 239 -20.86 7.94 6.35
C LEU A 239 -21.74 6.69 6.25
N VAL A 240 -21.18 5.50 6.44
CA VAL A 240 -21.93 4.23 6.50
C VAL A 240 -22.79 4.18 7.77
N ALA A 241 -22.26 4.57 8.92
CA ALA A 241 -23.00 4.65 10.18
C ALA A 241 -24.15 5.65 10.06
N LEU A 242 -23.90 6.84 9.52
CA LEU A 242 -24.90 7.85 9.27
C LEU A 242 -26.06 7.32 8.39
N LYS A 243 -25.71 6.61 7.30
CA LYS A 243 -26.70 5.98 6.41
C LYS A 243 -27.54 4.91 7.12
N SER A 244 -26.92 4.13 8.04
CA SER A 244 -27.60 3.09 8.81
C SER A 244 -28.58 3.69 9.82
N ILE A 245 -28.18 4.77 10.52
CA ILE A 245 -29.02 5.45 11.51
C ILE A 245 -30.23 6.15 10.82
N CYS A 246 -29.99 6.74 9.64
CA CYS A 246 -31.02 7.46 8.86
C CYS A 246 -31.91 6.55 8.01
N GLY A 247 -31.90 5.23 8.21
CA GLY A 247 -32.55 4.22 7.34
C GLY A 247 -34.05 4.39 7.05
N GLY A 248 -34.72 5.34 7.72
CA GLY A 248 -36.16 5.66 7.51
C GLY A 248 -36.43 6.83 6.54
N SER A 249 -35.44 7.70 6.25
CA SER A 249 -35.65 8.90 5.43
C SER A 249 -34.95 8.80 4.08
N ALA A 250 -35.72 8.53 3.01
CA ALA A 250 -35.21 8.45 1.63
C ALA A 250 -34.47 9.73 1.20
N LYS A 251 -34.95 10.90 1.67
CA LYS A 251 -34.35 12.20 1.35
C LYS A 251 -32.95 12.35 1.99
N VAL A 252 -32.80 11.95 3.25
CA VAL A 252 -31.52 11.99 3.96
C VAL A 252 -30.53 11.01 3.32
N ILE A 253 -30.98 9.78 2.98
CA ILE A 253 -30.14 8.78 2.30
C ILE A 253 -29.61 9.30 0.95
N THR A 254 -30.44 10.03 0.19
CA THR A 254 -30.02 10.62 -1.08
C THR A 254 -28.92 11.66 -0.87
N LEU A 255 -29.05 12.55 0.13
CA LEU A 255 -28.03 13.55 0.48
C LEU A 255 -26.71 12.89 0.96
N ILE A 256 -26.80 11.85 1.78
CA ILE A 256 -25.63 11.07 2.24
C ILE A 256 -24.92 10.41 1.05
N ASN A 257 -25.66 9.82 0.10
CA ASN A 257 -25.06 9.22 -1.10
C ASN A 257 -24.38 10.29 -1.97
N SER A 258 -24.93 11.49 -2.08
CA SER A 258 -24.32 12.61 -2.78
C SER A 258 -23.02 13.06 -2.09
N LEU A 259 -23.02 13.13 -0.75
CA LEU A 259 -21.83 13.44 0.04
C LEU A 259 -20.76 12.35 -0.12
N MET A 260 -21.15 11.07 -0.09
CA MET A 260 -20.23 9.96 -0.33
C MET A 260 -19.58 10.04 -1.72
N LYS A 261 -20.39 10.33 -2.76
CA LYS A 261 -19.89 10.49 -4.12
C LYS A 261 -18.95 11.69 -4.26
N LEU A 262 -19.29 12.83 -3.67
CA LEU A 262 -18.45 14.03 -3.67
C LEU A 262 -17.10 13.79 -3.00
N LEU A 263 -17.09 13.03 -1.91
CA LEU A 263 -15.89 12.65 -1.17
C LEU A 263 -15.16 11.43 -1.78
N GLY A 264 -15.62 10.89 -2.92
CA GLY A 264 -14.98 9.78 -3.63
C GLY A 264 -15.06 8.44 -2.89
N PHE A 265 -16.18 8.13 -2.24
CA PHE A 265 -16.47 6.85 -1.57
C PHE A 265 -17.48 5.98 -2.33
N ALA A 266 -17.97 6.43 -3.47
CA ALA A 266 -18.92 5.69 -4.31
C ALA A 266 -18.19 4.80 -5.31
#